data_2def2d46aaa496215c9140048b175bad
#
_entry.id   2def2d46aaa496215c9140048b175bad
#
_cell.length_a   1.000
_cell.length_b   1.000
_cell.length_c   1.000
_cell.angle_alpha   90.00
_cell.angle_beta   90.00
_cell.angle_gamma   90.00
#
_symmetry.space_group_name_H-M   'P 1'
#
loop_
_entity.id
_entity.type
_entity.pdbx_description
1 polymer ?
#
loop_
_entity_poly.entity_id
_entity_poly.type
_entity_poly.pdbx_seq_one_letter_code
_entity_poly.pdbx_strand_id
1 'polypeptide(L)'
;MTMTSENATTGAEEIQPTRVALIGIVVENPQAVPRMNELLHEYAHYVIGRMGIPYEKRGVSIISVAVDAPSDVISALSGKIGRLEGISTKTIYSKLPDSDAAAKQKLSETKT
;
A
#
# COMPACT_ATOMS: atom_id res chain seq x y z
N MET A 1 19.78 -24.40 2.30
CA MET A 1 19.91 -23.76 1.94
C MET A 1 20.35 -22.67 2.26
N THR A 2 20.76 -22.36 2.06
CA THR A 2 21.36 -21.41 2.28
C THR A 2 20.98 -20.21 1.71
N MET A 3 20.18 -20.14 0.88
CA MET A 3 19.89 -19.01 0.30
C MET A 3 19.46 -17.99 1.19
N THR A 4 19.06 -18.29 2.33
CA THR A 4 18.65 -17.28 3.20
C THR A 4 19.72 -16.32 3.54
N SER A 5 20.90 -16.77 3.73
CA SER A 5 21.92 -15.85 4.14
C SER A 5 22.26 -14.91 3.02
N GLU A 6 22.21 -15.37 1.84
CA GLU A 6 22.45 -14.50 0.79
C GLU A 6 21.42 -13.50 0.69
N ASN A 7 20.20 -13.87 0.91
CA ASN A 7 19.14 -12.95 0.83
C ASN A 7 19.27 -11.89 1.86
N ALA A 8 19.70 -12.24 3.05
CA ALA A 8 19.85 -11.25 4.08
C ALA A 8 20.89 -10.24 3.67
N THR A 9 21.93 -10.68 3.06
CA THR A 9 22.97 -9.78 2.67
C THR A 9 22.53 -8.90 1.56
N THR A 10 21.95 -9.48 0.57
CA THR A 10 21.55 -8.69 -0.55
C THR A 10 20.36 -7.85 -0.21
N GLY A 11 19.64 -8.23 0.83
CA GLY A 11 18.48 -7.46 1.22
C GLY A 11 18.81 -6.01 1.45
N ALA A 12 19.94 -5.74 2.03
CA ALA A 12 20.34 -4.39 2.30
C ALA A 12 20.55 -3.63 1.00
N GLU A 13 21.10 -4.29 0.02
CA GLU A 13 21.32 -3.66 -1.24
C GLU A 13 20.09 -3.56 -2.05
N GLU A 14 19.14 -4.42 -1.75
CA GLU A 14 17.94 -4.47 -2.53
C GLU A 14 16.81 -3.66 -1.96
N ILE A 15 17.05 -2.93 -0.90
CA ILE A 15 16.02 -2.10 -0.34
C ILE A 15 15.64 -1.07 -1.38
N GLN A 16 14.39 -1.09 -1.75
CA GLN A 16 13.89 -0.17 -2.74
C GLN A 16 13.34 1.05 -2.07
N PRO A 17 13.41 2.20 -2.72
CA PRO A 17 12.75 3.38 -2.19
C PRO A 17 11.26 3.11 -2.07
N THR A 18 10.66 3.64 -1.05
CA THR A 18 9.24 3.46 -0.85
C THR A 18 8.52 4.79 -0.94
N ARG A 19 7.26 4.71 -1.26
CA ARG A 19 6.41 5.88 -1.37
C ARG A 19 5.22 5.69 -0.46
N VAL A 20 4.73 6.80 0.06
CA VAL A 20 3.51 6.80 0.85
C VAL A 20 2.35 7.07 -0.10
N ALA A 21 1.30 6.29 0.04
CA ALA A 21 0.15 6.42 -0.83
C ALA A 21 -1.12 6.07 -0.08
N LEU A 22 -2.22 6.53 -0.61
CA LEU A 22 -3.53 6.23 -0.08
C LEU A 22 -4.32 5.54 -1.18
N ILE A 23 -4.81 4.35 -0.90
CA ILE A 23 -5.63 3.61 -1.84
C ILE A 23 -7.08 3.79 -1.40
N GLY A 24 -7.87 4.46 -2.23
CA GLY A 24 -9.29 4.61 -1.97
C GLY A 24 -10.03 3.48 -2.63
N ILE A 25 -10.94 2.86 -1.91
CA ILE A 25 -11.65 1.68 -2.36
C ILE A 25 -13.13 1.89 -2.14
N VAL A 26 -13.92 1.66 -3.18
CA VAL A 26 -15.38 1.67 -3.04
C VAL A 26 -15.86 0.26 -3.32
N VAL A 27 -16.54 -0.34 -2.35
CA VAL A 27 -17.03 -1.70 -2.44
C VAL A 27 -18.54 -1.65 -2.66
N GLU A 28 -18.97 -2.09 -3.84
CA GLU A 28 -20.39 -2.16 -4.15
C GLU A 28 -20.92 -3.56 -4.04
N ASN A 29 -20.03 -4.54 -3.94
CA ASN A 29 -20.42 -5.95 -3.83
C ASN A 29 -19.86 -6.51 -2.54
N PRO A 30 -20.68 -6.70 -1.51
CA PRO A 30 -20.18 -7.20 -0.23
C PRO A 30 -19.53 -8.56 -0.34
N GLN A 31 -19.88 -9.35 -1.37
CA GLN A 31 -19.29 -10.67 -1.49
C GLN A 31 -17.82 -10.63 -1.89
N ALA A 32 -17.34 -9.48 -2.34
CA ALA A 32 -15.93 -9.34 -2.67
C ALA A 32 -15.06 -9.04 -1.44
N VAL A 33 -15.69 -8.71 -0.31
CA VAL A 33 -14.94 -8.29 0.88
C VAL A 33 -13.97 -9.35 1.40
N PRO A 34 -14.36 -10.64 1.50
CA PRO A 34 -13.39 -11.60 2.01
C PRO A 34 -12.13 -11.67 1.16
N ARG A 35 -12.27 -11.63 -0.16
CA ARG A 35 -11.08 -11.70 -1.01
C ARG A 35 -10.26 -10.42 -0.90
N MET A 36 -10.93 -9.29 -0.80
CA MET A 36 -10.22 -8.03 -0.59
C MET A 36 -9.42 -8.09 0.70
N ASN A 37 -10.02 -8.60 1.76
CA ASN A 37 -9.34 -8.70 3.04
C ASN A 37 -8.15 -9.66 2.98
N GLU A 38 -8.25 -10.73 2.21
CA GLU A 38 -7.13 -11.63 2.02
C GLU A 38 -5.97 -10.91 1.35
N LEU A 39 -6.27 -10.13 0.33
CA LEU A 39 -5.23 -9.38 -0.36
C LEU A 39 -4.58 -8.37 0.57
N LEU A 40 -5.38 -7.67 1.34
CA LEU A 40 -4.81 -6.71 2.27
C LEU A 40 -3.95 -7.39 3.32
N HIS A 41 -4.32 -8.59 3.72
CA HIS A 41 -3.53 -9.35 4.67
C HIS A 41 -2.19 -9.76 4.06
N GLU A 42 -2.19 -10.15 2.80
CA GLU A 42 -0.95 -10.52 2.13
C GLU A 42 0.04 -9.37 2.07
N TYR A 43 -0.46 -8.15 2.04
CA TYR A 43 0.39 -6.98 1.95
C TYR A 43 0.46 -6.23 3.27
N ALA A 44 0.14 -6.90 4.37
CA ALA A 44 -0.07 -6.22 5.64
C ALA A 44 1.13 -5.42 6.12
N HIS A 45 2.33 -5.90 5.88
CA HIS A 45 3.49 -5.20 6.41
C HIS A 45 3.78 -3.90 5.66
N TYR A 46 3.11 -3.66 4.56
CA TYR A 46 3.23 -2.37 3.88
C TYR A 46 2.13 -1.40 4.32
N VAL A 47 1.14 -1.89 5.06
CA VAL A 47 -0.01 -1.07 5.40
C VAL A 47 0.27 -0.27 6.66
N ILE A 48 0.12 1.05 6.56
CA ILE A 48 0.26 1.94 7.70
C ILE A 48 -1.01 1.89 8.53
N GLY A 49 -2.15 1.85 7.88
CA GLY A 49 -3.43 1.79 8.55
C GLY A 49 -4.55 1.75 7.56
N ARG A 50 -5.74 1.45 8.05
CA ARG A 50 -6.91 1.45 7.17
C ARG A 50 -8.11 1.93 7.95
N MET A 51 -9.07 2.47 7.22
CA MET A 51 -10.26 3.03 7.79
C MET A 51 -11.39 2.69 6.86
N GLY A 52 -12.52 2.29 7.38
CA GLY A 52 -13.65 1.93 6.53
C GLY A 52 -14.93 2.48 7.10
N ILE A 53 -15.81 2.89 6.20
CA ILE A 53 -17.12 3.40 6.58
C ILE A 53 -18.17 2.69 5.76
N PRO A 54 -18.99 1.85 6.38
CA PRO A 54 -20.11 1.26 5.67
C PRO A 54 -21.19 2.31 5.49
N TYR A 55 -21.70 2.41 4.27
CA TYR A 55 -22.76 3.34 4.00
C TYR A 55 -23.98 2.56 3.51
N GLU A 56 -24.75 2.11 4.45
CA GLU A 56 -25.84 1.18 4.16
C GLU A 56 -26.93 1.80 3.32
N LYS A 57 -27.09 3.11 3.43
CA LYS A 57 -28.12 3.79 2.68
C LYS A 57 -27.97 3.58 1.18
N ARG A 58 -26.75 3.43 0.70
CA ARG A 58 -26.50 3.21 -0.72
C ARG A 58 -25.89 1.84 -0.98
N GLY A 59 -25.77 1.01 0.05
CA GLY A 59 -25.26 -0.33 -0.13
C GLY A 59 -23.80 -0.42 -0.50
N VAL A 60 -23.00 0.54 -0.06
CA VAL A 60 -21.57 0.56 -0.38
C VAL A 60 -20.75 0.69 0.88
N SER A 61 -19.49 0.28 0.79
CA SER A 61 -18.52 0.58 1.83
C SER A 61 -17.40 1.38 1.21
N ILE A 62 -16.90 2.34 1.95
CA ILE A 62 -15.82 3.20 1.51
C ILE A 62 -14.64 2.94 2.41
N ILE A 63 -13.52 2.56 1.81
CA ILE A 63 -12.36 2.13 2.57
C ILE A 63 -11.14 2.90 2.09
N SER A 64 -10.34 3.35 3.04
CA SER A 64 -9.07 4.00 2.75
C SER A 64 -7.97 3.16 3.35
N VAL A 65 -6.94 2.87 2.55
CA VAL A 65 -5.80 2.09 3.04
C VAL A 65 -4.56 2.92 2.78
N ALA A 66 -3.86 3.26 3.84
CA ALA A 66 -2.61 4.01 3.74
C ALA A 66 -1.46 3.02 3.72
N VAL A 67 -0.54 3.20 2.79
CA VAL A 67 0.57 2.27 2.60
C VAL A 67 1.88 3.02 2.44
N ASP A 68 2.96 2.34 2.77
CA ASP A 68 4.31 2.80 2.51
C ASP A 68 5.03 1.63 1.88
N ALA A 69 5.28 1.70 0.59
CA ALA A 69 5.78 0.55 -0.15
C ALA A 69 6.43 0.99 -1.44
N PRO A 70 7.24 0.11 -2.05
CA PRO A 70 7.72 0.41 -3.40
C PRO A 70 6.55 0.60 -4.34
N SER A 71 6.72 1.45 -5.34
CA SER A 71 5.58 1.81 -6.18
C SER A 71 5.04 0.63 -6.97
N ASP A 72 5.87 -0.34 -7.34
CA ASP A 72 5.35 -1.51 -8.03
C ASP A 72 4.49 -2.38 -7.11
N VAL A 73 4.80 -2.39 -5.82
CA VAL A 73 3.98 -3.12 -4.86
C VAL A 73 2.63 -2.43 -4.70
N ILE A 74 2.63 -1.10 -4.64
CA ILE A 74 1.38 -0.35 -4.51
C ILE A 74 0.50 -0.59 -5.72
N SER A 75 1.09 -0.53 -6.90
CA SER A 75 0.34 -0.78 -8.13
C SER A 75 -0.23 -2.19 -8.17
N ALA A 76 0.56 -3.16 -7.71
CA ALA A 76 0.10 -4.54 -7.71
C ALA A 76 -1.08 -4.72 -6.78
N LEU A 77 -0.99 -4.16 -5.58
CA LEU A 77 -2.06 -4.30 -4.61
C LEU A 77 -3.32 -3.60 -5.10
N SER A 78 -3.19 -2.36 -5.55
CA SER A 78 -4.33 -1.61 -6.03
C SER A 78 -4.97 -2.30 -7.23
N GLY A 79 -4.16 -2.83 -8.13
CA GLY A 79 -4.68 -3.53 -9.29
C GLY A 79 -5.40 -4.81 -8.95
N LYS A 80 -4.85 -5.57 -8.00
CA LYS A 80 -5.50 -6.82 -7.60
C LYS A 80 -6.84 -6.55 -6.95
N ILE A 81 -6.91 -5.54 -6.10
CA ILE A 81 -8.17 -5.21 -5.45
C ILE A 81 -9.16 -4.67 -6.47
N GLY A 82 -8.69 -3.82 -7.37
CA GLY A 82 -9.57 -3.19 -8.34
C GLY A 82 -10.13 -4.16 -9.37
N ARG A 83 -9.53 -5.34 -9.50
CA ARG A 83 -10.05 -6.34 -10.41
C ARG A 83 -11.16 -7.19 -9.81
N LEU A 84 -11.41 -7.05 -8.51
CA LEU A 84 -12.51 -7.78 -7.90
C LEU A 84 -13.83 -7.17 -8.35
N GLU A 85 -14.78 -8.04 -8.65
CA GLU A 85 -16.06 -7.58 -9.15
C GLU A 85 -16.76 -6.72 -8.12
N GLY A 86 -17.24 -5.56 -8.54
CA GLY A 86 -17.94 -4.67 -7.63
C GLY A 86 -17.04 -3.82 -6.74
N ILE A 87 -15.75 -3.77 -7.06
CA ILE A 87 -14.82 -2.94 -6.31
C ILE A 87 -14.10 -2.00 -7.27
N SER A 88 -14.01 -0.74 -6.87
CA SER A 88 -13.27 0.27 -7.61
C SER A 88 -12.16 0.80 -6.73
N THR A 89 -11.00 1.08 -7.32
CA THR A 89 -9.88 1.63 -6.56
C THR A 89 -9.28 2.82 -7.30
N LYS A 90 -8.75 3.73 -6.51
CA LYS A 90 -7.92 4.83 -7.01
C LYS A 90 -6.82 5.04 -5.99
N THR A 91 -5.64 5.34 -6.48
CA THR A 91 -4.50 5.55 -5.60
C THR A 91 -4.02 6.99 -5.72
N ILE A 92 -3.76 7.59 -4.59
CA ILE A 92 -3.19 8.93 -4.53
C ILE A 92 -1.82 8.78 -3.91
N TYR A 93 -0.80 9.22 -4.63
CA TYR A 93 0.56 9.15 -4.10
C TYR A 93 0.91 10.46 -3.43
N SER A 94 1.57 10.34 -2.30
CA SER A 94 2.09 11.51 -1.62
C SER A 94 3.15 12.17 -2.49
N LYS A 95 3.29 13.46 -2.37
CA LYS A 95 4.37 14.17 -3.02
C LYS A 95 5.64 14.15 -2.21
N LEU A 96 5.59 13.46 -1.07
CA LEU A 96 6.78 13.24 -0.29
C LEU A 96 7.80 12.52 -1.14
N PRO A 97 9.08 12.88 -1.07
CA PRO A 97 10.09 12.15 -1.82
C PRO A 97 10.15 10.70 -1.39
N ASP A 98 10.67 9.86 -2.26
CA ASP A 98 10.90 8.46 -1.93
C ASP A 98 11.76 8.38 -0.69
N SER A 99 11.69 7.26 0.00
CA SER A 99 12.33 7.12 1.30
C SER A 99 13.82 7.51 1.28
N ASP A 100 14.55 7.15 0.23
CA ASP A 100 15.96 7.51 0.16
C ASP A 100 16.13 9.00 0.02
N ALA A 101 15.36 9.62 -0.83
CA ALA A 101 15.43 11.04 -1.05
C ALA A 101 14.95 11.79 0.18
N ALA A 102 13.97 11.26 0.86
CA ALA A 102 13.49 11.88 2.08
C ALA A 102 14.57 11.89 3.16
N ALA A 103 15.32 10.83 3.26
CA ALA A 103 16.39 10.76 4.23
C ALA A 103 17.45 11.81 3.94
N LYS A 104 17.81 11.97 2.69
CA LYS A 104 18.78 12.98 2.31
C LYS A 104 18.27 14.37 2.58
N GLN A 105 17.02 14.57 2.34
CA GLN A 105 16.43 15.87 2.56
C GLN A 105 16.43 16.22 4.04
N LYS A 106 16.13 15.27 4.89
CA LYS A 106 16.14 15.50 6.30
C LYS A 106 17.52 15.82 6.80
N LEU A 107 18.53 15.16 6.30
CA LEU A 107 19.88 15.45 6.69
C LEU A 107 20.25 16.87 6.30
N SER A 108 19.81 17.28 5.15
CA SER A 108 20.08 18.63 4.69
C SER A 108 19.43 19.66 5.59
N GLU A 109 18.20 19.40 5.97
CA GLU A 109 17.49 20.32 6.83
C GLU A 109 18.10 20.42 8.20
N THR A 110 18.57 19.31 8.72
CA THR A 110 19.19 19.38 10.03
C THR A 110 20.49 20.14 10.02
N LYS A 111 21.12 20.25 8.91
CA LYS A 111 22.34 20.99 8.85
C LYS A 111 22.13 22.49 8.85
N THR A 112 20.97 22.91 8.49
CA THR A 112 20.69 24.30 8.50
C THR A 112 20.04 24.69 9.80
#